data_d3b59538528b40a1bdeac5838fc326b0
#
_entry.id   d3b59538528b40a1bdeac5838fc326b0
#
_cell.length_a   1.000
_cell.length_b   1.000
_cell.length_c   1.000
_cell.angle_alpha   90.00
_cell.angle_beta   90.00
_cell.angle_gamma   90.00
#
_symmetry.space_group_name_H-M   'P 1'
#
loop_
_entity.id
_entity.type
_entity.pdbx_description
1 polymer ?
#
loop_
_entity_poly.entity_id
_entity_poly.type
_entity_poly.pdbx_seq_one_letter_code
_entity_poly.pdbx_strand_id
1 'polypeptide(L)'
;MWGVHQNELYVRHLQYGTFSPIMRLHCSDFLSMTKEPWYFSNGTGEIAMNFLRFRHQMIPYLYSYNYKTAKEDLPLVRPLYYHHDVKEAYEYQQEYYFGNLLVAPVTSPSKKGGYSAVKAYLPKGRYTDIFTGDVYHIEHEHHTQTLYRLLDSIPVLAKEGTILPLSLDENNSYTNPRHLLVRIYQGNGEFTLYEDNLDQNKDQVVKTYFKATKVEWKKKQTKQIVEISSIGEIAILPRRKMDIEFSDIKDGVIRLYKNDKLVKSKKITRVVPSISFVYDPSANYRVEIIFHELTRLEELQERTREIILHSEGRYDALESLLRAVLKATSVEEYEKLVKESQVSYDVKKRLLETLK
;
A
#
# COMPACT_ATOMS: atom_id res chain seq x y z
N MET A 1 -10.88 15.20 -19.17
CA MET A 1 -10.03 14.81 -20.32
C MET A 1 -10.75 15.21 -21.59
N TRP A 2 -10.24 16.19 -22.28
CA TRP A 2 -10.79 16.69 -23.55
C TRP A 2 -9.95 16.15 -24.71
N GLY A 3 -10.60 15.77 -25.79
CA GLY A 3 -10.02 15.68 -27.12
C GLY A 3 -9.42 14.34 -27.55
N VAL A 4 -9.00 13.43 -26.68
CA VAL A 4 -8.35 12.18 -27.12
C VAL A 4 -8.79 11.01 -26.24
N HIS A 5 -9.17 9.91 -26.88
CA HIS A 5 -9.40 8.62 -26.22
C HIS A 5 -8.06 7.88 -26.13
N GLN A 6 -7.41 7.91 -24.97
CA GLN A 6 -6.13 7.25 -24.70
C GLN A 6 -6.22 6.37 -23.46
N ASN A 7 -5.96 5.09 -23.61
CA ASN A 7 -6.03 4.09 -22.56
C ASN A 7 -5.09 4.42 -21.39
N GLU A 8 -3.83 4.72 -21.67
CA GLU A 8 -2.86 5.03 -20.60
C GLU A 8 -3.24 6.30 -19.85
N LEU A 9 -3.58 7.39 -20.53
CA LEU A 9 -3.98 8.63 -19.89
C LEU A 9 -5.21 8.45 -19.00
N TYR A 10 -6.18 7.63 -19.45
CA TYR A 10 -7.36 7.29 -18.67
C TYR A 10 -7.00 6.58 -17.37
N VAL A 11 -6.16 5.54 -17.45
CA VAL A 11 -5.71 4.81 -16.26
C VAL A 11 -4.90 5.70 -15.31
N ARG A 12 -3.93 6.47 -15.82
CA ARG A 12 -3.10 7.36 -14.98
C ARG A 12 -3.94 8.43 -14.28
N HIS A 13 -4.92 8.98 -14.98
CA HIS A 13 -5.87 9.91 -14.38
C HIS A 13 -6.72 9.26 -13.28
N LEU A 14 -7.19 8.03 -13.51
CA LEU A 14 -7.94 7.25 -12.54
C LEU A 14 -7.08 6.90 -11.31
N GLN A 15 -5.85 6.48 -11.51
CA GLN A 15 -4.88 6.21 -10.43
C GLN A 15 -4.66 7.44 -9.56
N TYR A 16 -4.42 8.60 -10.17
CA TYR A 16 -4.32 9.87 -9.46
C TYR A 16 -5.62 10.21 -8.70
N GLY A 17 -6.78 10.05 -9.36
CA GLY A 17 -8.09 10.27 -8.74
C GLY A 17 -8.35 9.37 -7.54
N THR A 18 -7.86 8.13 -7.57
CA THR A 18 -7.98 7.17 -6.45
C THR A 18 -7.36 7.71 -5.17
N PHE A 19 -6.29 8.48 -5.27
CA PHE A 19 -5.60 9.12 -4.14
C PHE A 19 -5.86 10.63 -4.08
N SER A 20 -7.06 11.05 -4.46
CA SER A 20 -7.55 12.44 -4.33
C SER A 20 -8.69 12.51 -3.31
N PRO A 21 -8.95 13.65 -2.65
CA PRO A 21 -10.06 13.77 -1.69
C PRO A 21 -11.41 13.47 -2.32
N ILE A 22 -11.62 13.99 -3.54
CA ILE A 22 -12.84 13.79 -4.32
C ILE A 22 -12.45 13.16 -5.66
N MET A 23 -13.18 12.13 -6.06
CA MET A 23 -12.97 11.43 -7.32
C MET A 23 -14.27 11.22 -8.06
N ARG A 24 -14.26 11.46 -9.37
CA ARG A 24 -15.32 11.07 -10.29
C ARG A 24 -14.78 10.87 -11.70
N LEU A 25 -15.41 9.98 -12.46
CA LEU A 25 -15.21 9.90 -13.89
C LEU A 25 -16.08 10.97 -14.54
N HIS A 26 -15.45 11.98 -15.15
CA HIS A 26 -16.12 13.11 -15.77
C HIS A 26 -15.83 13.17 -17.26
N CYS A 27 -16.87 13.32 -18.07
CA CYS A 27 -16.79 13.58 -19.50
C CYS A 27 -17.65 14.77 -19.89
N SER A 28 -17.50 15.22 -21.14
CA SER A 28 -18.45 16.16 -21.76
C SER A 28 -19.72 15.42 -22.19
N ASP A 29 -20.67 16.17 -22.71
CA ASP A 29 -21.95 15.69 -23.25
C ASP A 29 -21.85 15.00 -24.62
N PHE A 30 -20.63 14.81 -25.17
CA PHE A 30 -20.47 14.07 -26.42
C PHE A 30 -20.75 12.58 -26.23
N LEU A 31 -21.66 12.04 -27.04
CA LEU A 31 -22.08 10.62 -26.99
C LEU A 31 -20.95 9.62 -27.16
N SER A 32 -19.85 10.02 -27.83
CA SER A 32 -18.64 9.21 -28.03
C SER A 32 -17.61 9.29 -26.91
N MET A 33 -17.83 10.14 -25.90
CA MET A 33 -16.87 10.38 -24.82
C MET A 33 -17.29 9.71 -23.52
N THR A 34 -17.48 8.40 -23.55
CA THR A 34 -17.79 7.61 -22.37
C THR A 34 -16.52 7.40 -21.51
N LYS A 35 -16.69 7.21 -20.20
CA LYS A 35 -15.59 6.98 -19.24
C LYS A 35 -15.79 5.70 -18.42
N GLU A 36 -16.82 4.95 -18.73
CA GLU A 36 -17.09 3.69 -18.06
C GLU A 36 -16.02 2.65 -18.43
N PRO A 37 -15.50 1.89 -17.46
CA PRO A 37 -14.38 0.98 -17.68
C PRO A 37 -14.57 -0.06 -18.79
N TRP A 38 -15.81 -0.50 -19.01
CA TRP A 38 -16.11 -1.52 -20.01
C TRP A 38 -16.01 -1.05 -21.48
N TYR A 39 -15.86 0.25 -21.72
CA TYR A 39 -15.60 0.80 -23.06
C TYR A 39 -14.11 0.85 -23.41
N PHE A 40 -13.21 0.45 -22.49
CA PHE A 40 -11.78 0.46 -22.72
C PHE A 40 -11.27 -0.97 -22.96
N SER A 41 -10.43 -1.13 -23.98
CA SER A 41 -9.85 -2.40 -24.42
C SER A 41 -8.48 -2.70 -23.78
N ASN A 42 -7.91 -3.83 -24.16
CA ASN A 42 -6.52 -4.24 -23.82
C ASN A 42 -6.19 -4.23 -22.31
N GLY A 43 -7.10 -4.77 -21.48
CA GLY A 43 -6.89 -4.82 -20.02
C GLY A 43 -7.10 -3.48 -19.29
N THR A 44 -7.23 -2.38 -20.02
CA THR A 44 -7.40 -1.03 -19.45
C THR A 44 -8.65 -0.96 -18.57
N GLY A 45 -9.77 -1.52 -19.02
CA GLY A 45 -11.02 -1.56 -18.26
C GLY A 45 -10.90 -2.34 -16.96
N GLU A 46 -10.17 -3.46 -16.96
CA GLU A 46 -9.92 -4.27 -15.78
C GLU A 46 -9.08 -3.51 -14.75
N ILE A 47 -7.99 -2.88 -15.19
CA ILE A 47 -7.17 -2.02 -14.34
C ILE A 47 -8.02 -0.91 -13.72
N ALA A 48 -8.85 -0.24 -14.54
CA ALA A 48 -9.75 0.81 -14.07
C ALA A 48 -10.71 0.30 -13.00
N MET A 49 -11.35 -0.85 -13.21
CA MET A 49 -12.24 -1.47 -12.23
C MET A 49 -11.54 -1.79 -10.92
N ASN A 50 -10.29 -2.25 -10.97
CA ASN A 50 -9.50 -2.56 -9.77
C ASN A 50 -9.23 -1.30 -8.95
N PHE A 51 -8.89 -0.17 -9.58
CA PHE A 51 -8.68 1.11 -8.88
C PHE A 51 -10.00 1.69 -8.33
N LEU A 52 -11.11 1.56 -9.05
CA LEU A 52 -12.42 1.97 -8.54
C LEU A 52 -12.84 1.16 -7.31
N ARG A 53 -12.65 -0.17 -7.35
CA ARG A 53 -12.89 -1.05 -6.20
C ARG A 53 -11.98 -0.69 -5.03
N PHE A 54 -10.69 -0.50 -5.29
CA PHE A 54 -9.75 -0.11 -4.24
C PHE A 54 -10.11 1.24 -3.61
N ARG A 55 -10.52 2.23 -4.42
CA ARG A 55 -11.02 3.51 -3.91
C ARG A 55 -12.21 3.33 -2.97
N HIS A 56 -13.12 2.42 -3.33
CA HIS A 56 -14.27 2.10 -2.49
C HIS A 56 -13.85 1.39 -1.20
N GLN A 57 -12.91 0.45 -1.29
CA GLN A 57 -12.34 -0.20 -0.10
C GLN A 57 -11.71 0.78 0.88
N MET A 58 -11.15 1.89 0.40
CA MET A 58 -10.54 2.93 1.25
C MET A 58 -11.56 3.81 2.00
N ILE A 59 -12.86 3.64 1.87
CA ILE A 59 -13.87 4.47 2.56
C ILE A 59 -13.60 4.60 4.06
N PRO A 60 -13.30 3.53 4.84
CA PRO A 60 -12.97 3.66 6.27
C PRO A 60 -11.77 4.57 6.55
N TYR A 61 -10.74 4.47 5.71
CA TYR A 61 -9.55 5.30 5.78
C TYR A 61 -9.87 6.77 5.47
N LEU A 62 -10.59 7.00 4.37
CA LEU A 62 -11.00 8.34 3.91
C LEU A 62 -11.90 9.03 4.92
N TYR A 63 -12.89 8.31 5.42
CA TYR A 63 -13.83 8.85 6.41
C TYR A 63 -13.09 9.28 7.69
N SER A 64 -12.16 8.45 8.16
CA SER A 64 -11.36 8.76 9.35
C SER A 64 -10.49 10.00 9.17
N TYR A 65 -9.88 10.19 7.99
CA TYR A 65 -9.12 11.41 7.70
C TYR A 65 -10.02 12.63 7.51
N ASN A 66 -11.19 12.48 6.89
CA ASN A 66 -12.15 13.57 6.77
C ASN A 66 -12.68 14.01 8.15
N TYR A 67 -12.90 13.04 9.06
CA TYR A 67 -13.25 13.35 10.44
C TYR A 67 -12.14 14.17 11.14
N LYS A 68 -10.88 13.76 10.99
CA LYS A 68 -9.72 14.50 11.50
C LYS A 68 -9.60 15.89 10.87
N THR A 69 -9.83 16.00 9.57
CA THR A 69 -9.85 17.32 8.89
C THR A 69 -10.89 18.25 9.51
N ALA A 70 -12.09 17.74 9.79
CA ALA A 70 -13.18 18.53 10.35
C ALA A 70 -13.02 18.88 11.85
N LYS A 71 -12.30 18.05 12.63
CA LYS A 71 -12.19 18.21 14.09
C LYS A 71 -10.80 18.66 14.56
N GLU A 72 -9.76 18.40 13.76
CA GLU A 72 -8.35 18.60 14.14
C GLU A 72 -7.60 19.46 13.12
N ASP A 73 -8.28 19.99 12.09
CA ASP A 73 -7.69 20.79 11.00
C ASP A 73 -6.53 20.05 10.28
N LEU A 74 -6.55 18.72 10.27
CA LEU A 74 -5.53 17.90 9.63
C LEU A 74 -5.97 17.48 8.23
N PRO A 75 -5.47 18.10 7.13
CA PRO A 75 -5.89 17.76 5.77
C PRO A 75 -5.50 16.33 5.39
N LEU A 76 -6.39 15.65 4.63
CA LEU A 76 -6.09 14.35 4.04
C LEU A 76 -4.91 14.42 3.06
N VAL A 77 -4.88 15.44 2.21
CA VAL A 77 -3.78 15.69 1.26
C VAL A 77 -2.88 16.79 1.77
N ARG A 78 -1.59 16.47 1.84
CA ARG A 78 -0.57 17.42 2.31
C ARG A 78 0.66 17.34 1.40
N PRO A 79 1.15 18.48 0.89
CA PRO A 79 2.39 18.49 0.11
C PRO A 79 3.58 18.06 0.99
N LEU A 80 4.65 17.57 0.39
CA LEU A 80 5.81 17.07 1.13
C LEU A 80 6.45 18.13 2.03
N TYR A 81 6.54 19.37 1.56
CA TYR A 81 7.10 20.49 2.35
C TYR A 81 6.30 20.84 3.61
N TYR A 82 5.09 20.28 3.77
CA TYR A 82 4.33 20.41 5.01
C TYR A 82 5.00 19.69 6.20
N HIS A 83 5.77 18.64 5.89
CA HIS A 83 6.46 17.80 6.88
C HIS A 83 7.98 17.83 6.77
N HIS A 84 8.53 18.25 5.61
CA HIS A 84 9.94 18.17 5.29
C HIS A 84 10.41 19.52 4.73
N ASP A 85 11.11 20.32 5.55
CA ASP A 85 11.68 21.60 5.12
C ASP A 85 13.05 21.37 4.45
N VAL A 86 13.00 20.74 3.29
CA VAL A 86 14.19 20.45 2.45
C VAL A 86 13.87 20.82 1.00
N LYS A 87 14.91 21.16 0.24
CA LYS A 87 14.80 21.62 -1.15
C LYS A 87 14.02 20.64 -2.03
N GLU A 88 14.28 19.35 -1.88
CA GLU A 88 13.64 18.29 -2.65
C GLU A 88 12.12 18.26 -2.43
N ALA A 89 11.64 18.53 -1.22
CA ALA A 89 10.21 18.56 -0.92
C ALA A 89 9.48 19.70 -1.65
N TYR A 90 10.18 20.78 -1.98
CA TYR A 90 9.65 21.90 -2.80
C TYR A 90 9.82 21.65 -4.30
N GLU A 91 10.82 20.89 -4.74
CA GLU A 91 11.07 20.62 -6.15
C GLU A 91 10.13 19.53 -6.72
N TYR A 92 9.75 18.55 -5.92
CA TYR A 92 8.88 17.41 -6.33
C TYR A 92 7.42 17.69 -6.00
N GLN A 93 6.85 18.78 -6.48
CA GLN A 93 5.50 19.29 -6.17
C GLN A 93 4.35 18.35 -6.57
N GLN A 94 4.58 17.38 -7.48
CA GLN A 94 3.60 16.37 -7.85
C GLN A 94 3.41 15.31 -6.76
N GLU A 95 4.34 15.20 -5.81
CA GLU A 95 4.26 14.26 -4.71
C GLU A 95 3.52 14.84 -3.52
N TYR A 96 2.82 13.98 -2.80
CA TYR A 96 2.05 14.39 -1.65
C TYR A 96 1.79 13.23 -0.69
N TYR A 97 1.49 13.57 0.54
CA TYR A 97 0.91 12.63 1.49
C TYR A 97 -0.60 12.55 1.33
N PHE A 98 -1.13 11.34 1.20
CA PHE A 98 -2.54 11.00 1.27
C PHE A 98 -2.78 10.27 2.60
N GLY A 99 -3.11 11.03 3.64
CA GLY A 99 -3.01 10.52 5.01
C GLY A 99 -1.56 10.15 5.36
N ASN A 100 -1.31 8.87 5.66
CA ASN A 100 0.04 8.35 5.94
C ASN A 100 0.70 7.67 4.73
N LEU A 101 0.09 7.74 3.56
CA LEU A 101 0.63 7.19 2.32
C LEU A 101 1.34 8.30 1.55
N LEU A 102 2.58 8.06 1.10
CA LEU A 102 3.29 8.95 0.19
C LEU A 102 2.94 8.53 -1.24
N VAL A 103 2.41 9.46 -2.02
CA VAL A 103 1.94 9.23 -3.40
C VAL A 103 2.83 9.98 -4.38
N ALA A 104 3.38 9.30 -5.36
CA ALA A 104 4.16 9.87 -6.45
C ALA A 104 3.47 9.57 -7.80
N PRO A 105 2.55 10.43 -8.28
CA PRO A 105 1.78 10.18 -9.48
C PRO A 105 2.65 10.03 -10.74
N VAL A 106 2.25 9.11 -11.62
CA VAL A 106 2.86 8.97 -12.94
C VAL A 106 2.35 10.09 -13.84
N THR A 107 3.23 11.01 -14.22
CA THR A 107 2.91 12.20 -15.03
C THR A 107 3.47 12.14 -16.45
N SER A 108 4.18 11.07 -16.79
CA SER A 108 4.75 10.86 -18.12
C SER A 108 4.29 9.53 -18.69
N PRO A 109 4.11 9.42 -20.01
CA PRO A 109 3.67 8.17 -20.63
C PRO A 109 4.74 7.08 -20.49
N SER A 110 4.29 5.83 -20.56
CA SER A 110 5.17 4.66 -20.57
C SER A 110 6.08 4.67 -21.79
N LYS A 111 7.29 4.14 -21.60
CA LYS A 111 8.25 3.93 -22.70
C LYS A 111 8.02 2.58 -23.37
N LYS A 112 8.70 2.34 -24.48
CA LYS A 112 8.79 1.02 -25.10
C LYS A 112 9.32 0.03 -24.06
N GLY A 113 8.53 -0.99 -23.70
CA GLY A 113 8.80 -1.91 -22.60
C GLY A 113 7.81 -1.83 -21.44
N GLY A 114 6.83 -0.89 -21.51
CA GLY A 114 5.66 -0.84 -20.62
C GLY A 114 5.85 -0.10 -19.30
N TYR A 115 7.09 0.21 -18.88
CA TYR A 115 7.33 0.93 -17.63
C TYR A 115 7.26 2.45 -17.81
N SER A 116 6.52 3.10 -16.92
CA SER A 116 6.61 4.55 -16.68
C SER A 116 7.64 4.82 -15.58
N ALA A 117 8.37 5.92 -15.70
CA ALA A 117 9.39 6.33 -14.75
C ALA A 117 8.94 7.61 -14.02
N VAL A 118 8.98 7.59 -12.69
CA VAL A 118 8.67 8.72 -11.83
C VAL A 118 9.91 9.06 -11.00
N LYS A 119 10.38 10.30 -11.09
CA LYS A 119 11.38 10.80 -10.14
C LYS A 119 10.66 11.19 -8.85
N ALA A 120 11.13 10.70 -7.72
CA ALA A 120 10.54 10.91 -6.42
C ALA A 120 11.59 11.32 -5.38
N TYR A 121 11.20 12.19 -4.46
CA TYR A 121 11.90 12.43 -3.22
C TYR A 121 11.35 11.48 -2.15
N LEU A 122 12.21 10.68 -1.56
CA LEU A 122 11.83 9.77 -0.48
C LEU A 122 12.50 10.21 0.82
N PRO A 123 11.75 10.73 1.79
CA PRO A 123 12.27 11.09 3.11
C PRO A 123 12.88 9.86 3.82
N LYS A 124 13.80 10.10 4.74
CA LYS A 124 14.41 9.03 5.53
C LYS A 124 13.38 8.12 6.19
N GLY A 125 13.59 6.81 6.10
CA GLY A 125 12.72 5.78 6.68
C GLY A 125 12.63 4.52 5.82
N ARG A 126 11.86 3.56 6.30
CA ARG A 126 11.52 2.36 5.56
C ARG A 126 10.11 2.52 4.96
N TYR A 127 9.99 2.22 3.69
CA TYR A 127 8.73 2.31 2.96
C TYR A 127 8.43 1.00 2.25
N THR A 128 7.15 0.66 2.17
CA THR A 128 6.66 -0.47 1.36
C THR A 128 5.64 0.04 0.35
N ASP A 129 5.85 -0.24 -0.93
CA ASP A 129 4.85 0.06 -1.95
C ASP A 129 3.61 -0.83 -1.77
N ILE A 130 2.44 -0.22 -1.68
CA ILE A 130 1.20 -0.94 -1.36
C ILE A 130 0.68 -1.83 -2.49
N PHE A 131 1.15 -1.62 -3.73
CA PHE A 131 0.76 -2.38 -4.92
C PHE A 131 1.79 -3.45 -5.30
N THR A 132 3.07 -3.13 -5.23
CA THR A 132 4.13 -4.04 -5.68
C THR A 132 4.79 -4.80 -4.53
N GLY A 133 4.62 -4.34 -3.29
CA GLY A 133 5.30 -4.91 -2.13
C GLY A 133 6.80 -4.58 -2.05
N ASP A 134 7.31 -3.73 -2.94
CA ASP A 134 8.72 -3.31 -2.90
C ASP A 134 9.05 -2.57 -1.62
N VAL A 135 10.20 -2.89 -1.05
CA VAL A 135 10.70 -2.27 0.17
C VAL A 135 11.88 -1.35 -0.15
N TYR A 136 11.78 -0.12 0.33
CA TYR A 136 12.80 0.92 0.19
C TYR A 136 13.37 1.25 1.57
N HIS A 137 14.69 1.22 1.71
CA HIS A 137 15.41 1.60 2.92
C HIS A 137 16.15 2.91 2.64
N ILE A 138 15.62 4.03 3.12
CA ILE A 138 16.16 5.35 2.87
C ILE A 138 16.93 5.81 4.11
N GLU A 139 18.26 5.88 3.98
CA GLU A 139 19.15 6.21 5.08
C GLU A 139 19.41 7.72 5.24
N HIS A 140 19.22 8.49 4.14
CA HIS A 140 19.58 9.91 4.07
C HIS A 140 18.38 10.79 3.77
N GLU A 141 18.33 12.00 4.35
CA GLU A 141 17.22 12.95 4.22
C GLU A 141 17.04 13.51 2.79
N HIS A 142 18.09 13.62 1.99
CA HIS A 142 18.07 14.20 0.64
C HIS A 142 18.01 13.13 -0.47
N HIS A 143 17.32 12.04 -0.20
CA HIS A 143 17.29 10.93 -1.14
C HIS A 143 16.27 11.14 -2.25
N THR A 144 16.73 11.08 -3.48
CA THR A 144 15.86 11.08 -4.66
C THR A 144 16.13 9.85 -5.51
N GLN A 145 15.07 9.25 -6.04
CA GLN A 145 15.23 8.12 -6.93
C GLN A 145 14.16 8.05 -8.00
N THR A 146 14.37 7.19 -9.00
CA THR A 146 13.39 6.90 -10.03
C THR A 146 12.67 5.60 -9.71
N LEU A 147 11.35 5.67 -9.63
CA LEU A 147 10.44 4.57 -9.43
C LEU A 147 9.86 4.13 -10.77
N TYR A 148 9.78 2.81 -11.02
CA TYR A 148 9.31 2.25 -12.29
C TYR A 148 8.02 1.46 -12.07
N ARG A 149 6.95 1.80 -12.80
CA ARG A 149 5.64 1.13 -12.67
C ARG A 149 5.07 0.75 -14.03
N LEU A 150 4.47 -0.43 -14.11
CA LEU A 150 3.60 -0.82 -15.22
C LEU A 150 2.29 -0.03 -15.17
N LEU A 151 1.41 -0.24 -16.15
CA LEU A 151 0.15 0.49 -16.23
C LEU A 151 -0.81 0.15 -15.08
N ASP A 152 -0.71 -1.03 -14.53
CA ASP A 152 -1.57 -1.55 -13.45
C ASP A 152 -1.22 -1.01 -12.05
N SER A 153 -0.17 -0.20 -11.93
CA SER A 153 0.28 0.33 -10.63
C SER A 153 0.74 1.80 -10.71
N ILE A 154 0.74 2.44 -9.55
CA ILE A 154 1.23 3.80 -9.28
C ILE A 154 2.07 3.73 -8.01
N PRO A 155 3.19 4.47 -7.90
CA PRO A 155 3.94 4.52 -6.65
C PRO A 155 3.10 5.10 -5.51
N VAL A 156 2.77 4.27 -4.54
CA VAL A 156 2.12 4.64 -3.28
C VAL A 156 2.82 3.90 -2.16
N LEU A 157 3.52 4.65 -1.34
CA LEU A 157 4.45 4.11 -0.36
C LEU A 157 3.89 4.27 1.06
N ALA A 158 3.71 3.15 1.74
CA ALA A 158 3.39 3.11 3.15
C ALA A 158 4.69 3.17 3.96
N LYS A 159 4.85 4.22 4.77
CA LYS A 159 5.96 4.30 5.73
C LYS A 159 5.80 3.20 6.79
N GLU A 160 6.91 2.74 7.34
CA GLU A 160 6.91 1.82 8.48
C GLU A 160 5.94 2.26 9.59
N GLY A 161 5.17 1.31 10.15
CA GLY A 161 4.14 1.59 11.15
C GLY A 161 2.79 2.07 10.56
N THR A 162 2.67 2.22 9.25
CA THR A 162 1.38 2.58 8.62
C THR A 162 0.33 1.49 8.88
N ILE A 163 -0.86 1.94 9.24
CA ILE A 163 -2.06 1.12 9.45
C ILE A 163 -3.11 1.58 8.45
N LEU A 164 -3.56 0.69 7.58
CA LEU A 164 -4.48 0.99 6.48
C LEU A 164 -5.76 0.15 6.61
N PRO A 165 -6.85 0.71 7.15
CA PRO A 165 -8.14 0.03 7.18
C PRO A 165 -8.83 0.09 5.81
N LEU A 166 -9.40 -1.04 5.39
CA LEU A 166 -10.07 -1.24 4.11
C LEU A 166 -11.40 -1.98 4.32
N SER A 167 -12.46 -1.56 3.65
CA SER A 167 -13.70 -2.34 3.55
C SER A 167 -13.54 -3.45 2.54
N LEU A 168 -13.90 -4.68 2.91
CA LEU A 168 -14.03 -5.82 1.99
C LEU A 168 -15.48 -6.17 1.70
N ASP A 169 -16.42 -5.27 1.99
CA ASP A 169 -17.82 -5.46 1.61
C ASP A 169 -17.95 -5.40 0.08
N GLU A 170 -18.64 -6.36 -0.51
CA GLU A 170 -18.78 -6.49 -1.97
C GLU A 170 -19.84 -5.55 -2.57
N ASN A 171 -20.61 -4.88 -1.71
CA ASN A 171 -21.63 -3.92 -2.15
C ASN A 171 -21.06 -2.49 -2.23
N ASN A 172 -21.80 -1.59 -2.88
CA ASN A 172 -21.47 -0.17 -2.94
C ASN A 172 -21.89 0.61 -1.68
N SER A 173 -21.95 -0.04 -0.52
CA SER A 173 -22.29 0.62 0.73
C SER A 173 -21.16 1.56 1.19
N TYR A 174 -21.57 2.71 1.69
CA TYR A 174 -20.68 3.67 2.38
C TYR A 174 -20.84 3.60 3.90
N THR A 175 -21.60 2.61 4.41
CA THR A 175 -21.81 2.38 5.84
C THR A 175 -20.59 1.73 6.48
N ASN A 176 -20.58 1.64 7.82
CA ASN A 176 -19.55 0.92 8.57
C ASN A 176 -19.43 -0.52 8.07
N PRO A 177 -18.23 -0.98 7.67
CA PRO A 177 -18.05 -2.24 6.96
C PRO A 177 -18.41 -3.45 7.86
N ARG A 178 -19.06 -4.44 7.27
CA ARG A 178 -19.29 -5.75 7.90
C ARG A 178 -18.07 -6.66 7.80
N HIS A 179 -17.18 -6.39 6.85
CA HIS A 179 -15.91 -7.04 6.71
C HIS A 179 -14.80 -5.99 6.61
N LEU A 180 -14.05 -5.80 7.68
CA LEU A 180 -12.94 -4.85 7.76
C LEU A 180 -11.61 -5.59 7.65
N LEU A 181 -10.79 -5.20 6.67
CA LEU A 181 -9.38 -5.57 6.58
C LEU A 181 -8.54 -4.42 7.14
N VAL A 182 -7.58 -4.74 8.00
CA VAL A 182 -6.59 -3.76 8.48
C VAL A 182 -5.21 -4.25 8.07
N ARG A 183 -4.60 -3.55 7.13
CA ARG A 183 -3.23 -3.80 6.69
C ARG A 183 -2.25 -3.10 7.61
N ILE A 184 -1.29 -3.85 8.11
CA ILE A 184 -0.23 -3.38 9.00
C ILE A 184 1.09 -3.48 8.25
N TYR A 185 1.79 -2.37 8.14
CA TYR A 185 3.18 -2.31 7.68
C TYR A 185 4.08 -2.31 8.89
N GLN A 186 5.08 -3.20 8.93
CA GLN A 186 5.90 -3.40 10.13
C GLN A 186 6.53 -2.09 10.61
N GLY A 187 6.55 -1.90 11.93
CA GLY A 187 7.05 -0.67 12.57
C GLY A 187 6.16 -0.23 13.73
N ASN A 188 6.45 0.96 14.24
CA ASN A 188 5.67 1.60 15.30
C ASN A 188 4.71 2.62 14.69
N GLY A 189 3.43 2.55 15.04
CA GLY A 189 2.44 3.49 14.54
C GLY A 189 1.08 3.34 15.18
N GLU A 190 0.24 4.32 14.92
CA GLU A 190 -1.12 4.38 15.47
C GLU A 190 -2.10 4.83 14.40
N PHE A 191 -3.32 4.33 14.48
CA PHE A 191 -4.43 4.78 13.64
C PHE A 191 -5.73 4.74 14.46
N THR A 192 -6.53 5.80 14.36
CA THR A 192 -7.87 5.84 14.91
C THR A 192 -8.87 5.76 13.76
N LEU A 193 -9.63 4.67 13.73
CA LEU A 193 -10.77 4.51 12.85
C LEU A 193 -11.97 5.19 13.47
N TYR A 194 -12.55 6.14 12.76
CA TYR A 194 -13.77 6.83 13.14
C TYR A 194 -14.94 6.26 12.36
N GLU A 195 -16.02 5.93 13.10
CA GLU A 195 -17.24 5.37 12.52
C GLU A 195 -18.46 6.00 13.23
N ASP A 196 -19.51 6.27 12.48
CA ASP A 196 -20.76 6.84 13.01
C ASP A 196 -21.99 6.09 12.49
N ASN A 197 -23.17 6.52 12.88
CA ASN A 197 -24.43 5.94 12.40
C ASN A 197 -25.00 6.64 11.17
N LEU A 198 -24.24 7.58 10.56
CA LEU A 198 -24.67 8.44 9.44
C LEU A 198 -25.92 9.30 9.72
N ASP A 199 -26.30 9.44 10.99
CA ASP A 199 -27.40 10.31 11.41
C ASP A 199 -26.85 11.69 11.74
N GLN A 200 -27.13 12.66 10.89
CA GLN A 200 -26.67 14.05 11.02
C GLN A 200 -27.13 14.74 12.30
N ASN A 201 -28.19 14.22 12.95
CA ASN A 201 -28.74 14.79 14.17
C ASN A 201 -28.18 14.20 15.47
N LYS A 202 -27.32 13.19 15.36
CA LYS A 202 -26.72 12.52 16.53
C LYS A 202 -25.21 12.40 16.34
N ASP A 203 -24.47 13.09 17.19
CA ASP A 203 -23.00 13.01 17.22
C ASP A 203 -22.54 11.68 17.88
N GLN A 204 -23.02 10.56 17.33
CA GLN A 204 -22.70 9.21 17.81
C GLN A 204 -21.50 8.69 17.02
N VAL A 205 -20.34 8.74 17.65
CA VAL A 205 -19.08 8.31 17.02
C VAL A 205 -18.44 7.20 17.85
N VAL A 206 -17.98 6.17 17.16
CA VAL A 206 -17.07 5.16 17.71
C VAL A 206 -15.66 5.42 17.22
N LYS A 207 -14.71 5.35 18.13
CA LYS A 207 -13.28 5.41 17.84
C LYS A 207 -12.70 4.03 18.11
N THR A 208 -12.23 3.35 17.04
CA THR A 208 -11.45 2.13 17.20
C THR A 208 -9.97 2.46 17.04
N TYR A 209 -9.21 2.25 18.11
CA TYR A 209 -7.78 2.51 18.17
C TYR A 209 -7.00 1.27 17.74
N PHE A 210 -6.06 1.47 16.82
CA PHE A 210 -5.08 0.50 16.44
C PHE A 210 -3.70 1.05 16.81
N LYS A 211 -2.94 0.29 17.58
CA LYS A 211 -1.56 0.62 17.95
C LYS A 211 -0.64 -0.51 17.55
N ALA A 212 0.27 -0.22 16.62
CA ALA A 212 1.29 -1.15 16.17
C ALA A 212 2.62 -0.88 16.89
N THR A 213 3.25 -1.93 17.43
CA THR A 213 4.54 -1.86 18.10
C THR A 213 5.44 -2.97 17.58
N LYS A 214 6.65 -2.60 17.12
CA LYS A 214 7.68 -3.53 16.68
C LYS A 214 8.74 -3.65 17.76
N VAL A 215 9.07 -4.88 18.15
CA VAL A 215 10.07 -5.16 19.18
C VAL A 215 11.00 -6.28 18.76
N GLU A 216 12.27 -6.19 19.12
CA GLU A 216 13.17 -7.34 19.03
C GLU A 216 12.67 -8.45 19.93
N TRP A 217 12.63 -9.66 19.40
CA TRP A 217 12.23 -10.86 20.11
C TRP A 217 13.38 -11.86 20.04
N LYS A 218 13.52 -12.76 20.94
CA LYS A 218 14.62 -13.76 21.08
C LYS A 218 15.45 -14.00 19.82
N LYS A 219 16.80 -14.00 19.94
CA LYS A 219 17.80 -14.36 18.91
C LYS A 219 17.34 -14.22 17.43
N LYS A 220 17.51 -13.04 16.86
CA LYS A 220 17.21 -12.74 15.43
C LYS A 220 15.73 -12.84 15.02
N GLN A 221 14.81 -12.84 15.95
CA GLN A 221 13.38 -12.75 15.65
C GLN A 221 12.86 -11.38 16.03
N THR A 222 11.88 -10.94 15.28
CA THR A 222 11.12 -9.73 15.53
C THR A 222 9.67 -10.09 15.88
N LYS A 223 9.07 -9.31 16.75
CA LYS A 223 7.66 -9.38 17.05
C LYS A 223 7.00 -8.06 16.65
N GLN A 224 5.97 -8.15 15.83
CA GLN A 224 5.04 -7.05 15.59
C GLN A 224 3.77 -7.30 16.42
N ILE A 225 3.35 -6.30 17.18
CA ILE A 225 2.16 -6.36 18.04
C ILE A 225 1.17 -5.33 17.52
N VAL A 226 -0.10 -5.68 17.47
CA VAL A 226 -1.20 -4.76 17.17
C VAL A 226 -2.23 -4.86 18.29
N GLU A 227 -2.39 -3.77 19.04
CA GLU A 227 -3.41 -3.63 20.07
C GLU A 227 -4.63 -2.93 19.48
N ILE A 228 -5.83 -3.41 19.81
CA ILE A 228 -7.10 -2.94 19.27
C ILE A 228 -8.09 -2.76 20.41
N SER A 229 -8.65 -1.55 20.51
CA SER A 229 -9.70 -1.23 21.47
C SER A 229 -10.68 -0.22 20.88
N SER A 230 -11.93 -0.22 21.34
CA SER A 230 -12.94 0.76 20.93
C SER A 230 -13.52 1.52 22.10
N ILE A 231 -13.89 2.78 21.86
CA ILE A 231 -14.62 3.64 22.79
C ILE A 231 -15.73 4.39 22.05
N GLY A 232 -16.73 4.84 22.79
CA GLY A 232 -17.88 5.58 22.27
C GLY A 232 -19.14 4.74 22.19
N GLU A 233 -20.05 5.09 21.29
CA GLU A 233 -21.37 4.43 21.13
C GLU A 233 -21.24 3.12 20.35
N ILE A 234 -20.61 2.10 20.95
CA ILE A 234 -20.28 0.83 20.28
C ILE A 234 -21.50 0.07 19.72
N ALA A 235 -22.71 0.39 20.20
CA ALA A 235 -23.95 -0.22 19.71
C ALA A 235 -24.28 0.09 18.24
N ILE A 236 -23.71 1.16 17.69
CA ILE A 236 -23.90 1.52 16.27
C ILE A 236 -23.05 0.67 15.33
N LEU A 237 -22.03 -0.04 15.83
CA LEU A 237 -21.20 -0.87 14.97
C LEU A 237 -21.91 -2.18 14.60
N PRO A 238 -21.87 -2.59 13.33
CA PRO A 238 -22.35 -3.91 12.96
C PRO A 238 -21.45 -4.99 13.59
N ARG A 239 -22.02 -6.14 13.92
CA ARG A 239 -21.21 -7.33 14.15
C ARG A 239 -20.45 -7.65 12.89
N ARG A 240 -19.12 -7.63 12.94
CA ARG A 240 -18.29 -7.71 11.74
C ARG A 240 -17.16 -8.71 11.83
N LYS A 241 -16.75 -9.20 10.68
CA LYS A 241 -15.48 -9.88 10.49
C LYS A 241 -14.37 -8.84 10.46
N MET A 242 -13.26 -9.09 11.16
CA MET A 242 -12.05 -8.30 11.08
C MET A 242 -10.89 -9.19 10.68
N ASP A 243 -10.13 -8.76 9.67
CA ASP A 243 -8.90 -9.38 9.24
C ASP A 243 -7.74 -8.44 9.57
N ILE A 244 -6.72 -8.93 10.26
CA ILE A 244 -5.45 -8.23 10.44
C ILE A 244 -4.44 -8.89 9.52
N GLU A 245 -3.88 -8.12 8.58
CA GLU A 245 -2.90 -8.53 7.59
C GLU A 245 -1.57 -7.79 7.83
N PHE A 246 -0.46 -8.53 7.81
CA PHE A 246 0.89 -7.97 7.91
C PHE A 246 1.51 -7.95 6.51
N SER A 247 1.36 -6.83 5.81
CA SER A 247 1.53 -6.74 4.35
C SER A 247 2.96 -6.88 3.85
N ASP A 248 3.95 -6.63 4.68
CA ASP A 248 5.37 -6.69 4.34
C ASP A 248 6.14 -7.78 5.12
N ILE A 249 5.41 -8.78 5.62
CA ILE A 249 5.94 -9.99 6.25
C ILE A 249 5.45 -11.19 5.45
N LYS A 250 6.25 -12.24 5.29
CA LYS A 250 5.86 -13.42 4.50
C LYS A 250 5.71 -14.70 5.30
N ASP A 251 6.41 -14.80 6.42
CA ASP A 251 6.45 -15.99 7.28
C ASP A 251 6.30 -15.58 8.73
N GLY A 252 5.69 -16.45 9.54
CA GLY A 252 5.65 -16.20 10.97
C GLY A 252 4.61 -17.02 11.72
N VAL A 253 4.55 -16.79 13.02
CA VAL A 253 3.53 -17.35 13.91
C VAL A 253 2.64 -16.22 14.37
N ILE A 254 1.40 -16.19 13.90
CA ILE A 254 0.38 -15.23 14.35
C ILE A 254 -0.37 -15.80 15.55
N ARG A 255 -0.62 -14.93 16.53
CA ARG A 255 -1.43 -15.19 17.71
C ARG A 255 -2.47 -14.09 17.91
N LEU A 256 -3.70 -14.49 18.21
CA LEU A 256 -4.80 -13.59 18.56
C LEU A 256 -5.14 -13.78 20.03
N TYR A 257 -5.22 -12.69 20.75
CA TYR A 257 -5.69 -12.63 22.14
C TYR A 257 -6.94 -11.76 22.19
N LYS A 258 -7.90 -12.18 23.03
CA LYS A 258 -9.10 -11.40 23.42
C LYS A 258 -9.08 -11.26 24.94
N ASN A 259 -9.06 -10.04 25.46
CA ASN A 259 -8.95 -9.77 26.89
C ASN A 259 -7.82 -10.58 27.55
N ASP A 260 -6.62 -10.50 26.94
CA ASP A 260 -5.38 -11.20 27.32
C ASP A 260 -5.41 -12.73 27.29
N LYS A 261 -6.50 -13.34 26.85
CA LYS A 261 -6.59 -14.80 26.67
C LYS A 261 -6.29 -15.16 25.22
N LEU A 262 -5.38 -16.13 25.01
CA LEU A 262 -5.08 -16.67 23.68
C LEU A 262 -6.32 -17.34 23.08
N VAL A 263 -6.78 -16.86 21.93
CA VAL A 263 -7.95 -17.36 21.22
C VAL A 263 -7.55 -18.22 20.03
N LYS A 264 -6.51 -17.79 19.29
CA LYS A 264 -6.09 -18.45 18.05
C LYS A 264 -4.60 -18.32 17.86
N SER A 265 -3.98 -19.35 17.31
CA SER A 265 -2.58 -19.35 16.87
C SER A 265 -2.48 -20.06 15.53
N LYS A 266 -1.69 -19.51 14.60
CA LYS A 266 -1.49 -20.08 13.26
C LYS A 266 -0.05 -19.84 12.81
N LYS A 267 0.61 -20.87 12.29
CA LYS A 267 1.87 -20.73 11.55
C LYS A 267 1.55 -20.43 10.09
N ILE A 268 2.27 -19.48 9.52
CA ILE A 268 2.10 -19.02 8.13
C ILE A 268 3.44 -19.11 7.44
N THR A 269 3.45 -19.63 6.22
CA THR A 269 4.66 -19.83 5.43
C THR A 269 4.41 -19.44 3.98
N ARG A 270 5.28 -18.59 3.43
CA ARG A 270 5.31 -18.12 2.03
C ARG A 270 4.04 -17.42 1.51
N VAL A 271 3.25 -16.85 2.41
CA VAL A 271 2.11 -15.99 2.07
C VAL A 271 2.05 -14.81 3.02
N VAL A 272 1.39 -13.74 2.61
CA VAL A 272 1.16 -12.59 3.47
C VAL A 272 0.37 -13.03 4.71
N PRO A 273 0.92 -12.87 5.91
CA PRO A 273 0.30 -13.35 7.13
C PRO A 273 -0.97 -12.58 7.47
N SER A 274 -2.07 -13.31 7.67
CA SER A 274 -3.33 -12.74 8.11
C SER A 274 -4.05 -13.60 9.12
N ILE A 275 -4.87 -12.97 9.96
CA ILE A 275 -5.75 -13.63 10.92
C ILE A 275 -7.12 -12.99 10.92
N SER A 276 -8.15 -13.84 10.79
CA SER A 276 -9.55 -13.44 10.76
C SER A 276 -10.25 -13.81 12.07
N PHE A 277 -11.09 -12.91 12.54
CA PHE A 277 -11.94 -13.14 13.73
C PHE A 277 -13.23 -12.31 13.65
N VAL A 278 -14.20 -12.68 14.49
CA VAL A 278 -15.40 -11.86 14.69
C VAL A 278 -15.08 -10.81 15.74
N TYR A 279 -15.13 -9.55 15.31
CA TYR A 279 -14.83 -8.41 16.16
C TYR A 279 -16.01 -8.10 17.10
N ASP A 280 -15.69 -7.92 18.36
CA ASP A 280 -16.58 -7.49 19.43
C ASP A 280 -16.02 -6.16 19.98
N PRO A 281 -16.67 -5.02 19.71
CA PRO A 281 -16.12 -3.71 20.08
C PRO A 281 -16.07 -3.47 21.61
N SER A 282 -16.70 -4.32 22.41
CA SER A 282 -16.64 -4.24 23.88
C SER A 282 -15.39 -4.93 24.47
N ALA A 283 -14.60 -5.62 23.64
CA ALA A 283 -13.42 -6.36 24.07
C ALA A 283 -12.13 -5.74 23.55
N ASN A 284 -11.05 -5.92 24.29
CA ASN A 284 -9.70 -5.60 23.83
C ASN A 284 -9.09 -6.78 23.10
N TYR A 285 -8.43 -6.50 21.99
CA TYR A 285 -7.72 -7.50 21.20
C TYR A 285 -6.24 -7.16 21.10
N ARG A 286 -5.42 -8.19 21.02
CA ARG A 286 -4.01 -8.09 20.71
C ARG A 286 -3.65 -9.16 19.68
N VAL A 287 -3.13 -8.73 18.55
CA VAL A 287 -2.60 -9.61 17.49
C VAL A 287 -1.10 -9.50 17.51
N GLU A 288 -0.40 -10.62 17.58
CA GLU A 288 1.06 -10.70 17.55
C GLU A 288 1.50 -11.54 16.36
N ILE A 289 2.53 -11.12 15.66
CA ILE A 289 3.28 -11.99 14.76
C ILE A 289 4.74 -12.04 15.17
N ILE A 290 5.29 -13.25 15.26
CA ILE A 290 6.72 -13.50 15.49
C ILE A 290 7.29 -14.02 14.19
N PHE A 291 8.31 -13.34 13.66
CA PHE A 291 8.91 -13.62 12.35
C PHE A 291 10.41 -13.38 12.36
N HIS A 292 11.09 -13.85 11.32
CA HIS A 292 12.45 -13.45 11.00
C HIS A 292 12.40 -12.33 9.95
N GLU A 293 13.11 -11.24 10.22
CA GLU A 293 13.30 -10.22 9.18
C GLU A 293 14.17 -10.79 8.07
N LEU A 294 13.75 -10.54 6.84
CA LEU A 294 14.61 -10.82 5.69
C LEU A 294 15.83 -9.91 5.73
N THR A 295 16.97 -10.47 5.41
CA THR A 295 18.14 -9.67 5.09
C THR A 295 17.90 -8.89 3.80
N ARG A 296 18.63 -7.81 3.58
CA ARG A 296 18.54 -7.01 2.36
C ARG A 296 18.69 -7.85 1.10
N LEU A 297 19.60 -8.82 1.10
CA LEU A 297 19.80 -9.73 -0.02
C LEU A 297 18.58 -10.63 -0.26
N GLU A 298 17.99 -11.19 0.79
CA GLU A 298 16.78 -12.03 0.68
C GLU A 298 15.58 -11.23 0.14
N GLU A 299 15.38 -9.98 0.58
CA GLU A 299 14.36 -9.08 0.02
C GLU A 299 14.55 -8.90 -1.49
N LEU A 300 15.78 -8.64 -1.95
CA LEU A 300 16.12 -8.45 -3.36
C LEU A 300 15.92 -9.72 -4.18
N GLN A 301 16.28 -10.88 -3.64
CA GLN A 301 16.11 -12.18 -4.29
C GLN A 301 14.62 -12.52 -4.48
N GLU A 302 13.80 -12.30 -3.46
CA GLU A 302 12.35 -12.52 -3.56
C GLU A 302 11.71 -11.56 -4.55
N ARG A 303 12.05 -10.26 -4.46
CA ARG A 303 11.57 -9.24 -5.39
C ARG A 303 11.94 -9.57 -6.84
N THR A 304 13.15 -10.07 -7.08
CA THR A 304 13.58 -10.48 -8.42
C THR A 304 12.69 -11.56 -9.00
N ARG A 305 12.29 -12.53 -8.20
CA ARG A 305 11.37 -13.59 -8.63
C ARG A 305 10.04 -13.01 -9.11
N GLU A 306 9.44 -12.13 -8.32
CA GLU A 306 8.17 -11.48 -8.65
C GLU A 306 8.28 -10.64 -9.95
N ILE A 307 9.33 -9.84 -10.07
CA ILE A 307 9.54 -9.01 -11.26
C ILE A 307 9.72 -9.87 -12.51
N ILE A 308 10.54 -10.92 -12.45
CA ILE A 308 10.83 -11.79 -13.58
C ILE A 308 9.58 -12.54 -14.06
N LEU A 309 8.73 -13.01 -13.13
CA LEU A 309 7.49 -13.70 -13.47
C LEU A 309 6.50 -12.82 -14.25
N HIS A 310 6.57 -11.49 -14.07
CA HIS A 310 5.69 -10.51 -14.72
C HIS A 310 6.39 -9.71 -15.83
N SER A 311 7.64 -10.06 -16.19
CA SER A 311 8.41 -9.34 -17.19
C SER A 311 8.30 -10.00 -18.56
N GLU A 312 8.17 -9.18 -19.59
CA GLU A 312 8.33 -9.61 -20.98
C GLU A 312 9.82 -9.69 -21.34
N GLY A 313 10.21 -10.74 -22.08
CA GLY A 313 11.59 -10.91 -22.53
C GLY A 313 11.92 -12.34 -22.94
N ARG A 314 13.21 -12.56 -23.23
CA ARG A 314 13.71 -13.90 -23.56
C ARG A 314 13.73 -14.77 -22.31
N TYR A 315 13.02 -15.88 -22.34
CA TYR A 315 12.93 -16.82 -21.19
C TYR A 315 14.29 -17.32 -20.70
N ASP A 316 15.22 -17.62 -21.63
CA ASP A 316 16.57 -18.07 -21.26
C ASP A 316 17.36 -17.01 -20.49
N ALA A 317 17.25 -15.73 -20.87
CA ALA A 317 17.91 -14.63 -20.19
C ALA A 317 17.28 -14.36 -18.81
N LEU A 318 15.95 -14.37 -18.71
CA LEU A 318 15.22 -14.17 -17.46
C LEU A 318 15.51 -15.31 -16.46
N GLU A 319 15.45 -16.56 -16.92
CA GLU A 319 15.73 -17.74 -16.09
C GLU A 319 17.19 -17.79 -15.65
N SER A 320 18.14 -17.47 -16.57
CA SER A 320 19.56 -17.42 -16.23
C SER A 320 19.85 -16.39 -15.15
N LEU A 321 19.27 -15.20 -15.25
CA LEU A 321 19.41 -14.17 -14.23
C LEU A 321 18.79 -14.63 -12.89
N LEU A 322 17.57 -15.16 -12.91
CA LEU A 322 16.90 -15.62 -11.69
C LEU A 322 17.74 -16.66 -10.94
N ARG A 323 18.26 -17.66 -11.66
CA ARG A 323 19.13 -18.70 -11.07
C ARG A 323 20.43 -18.12 -10.51
N ALA A 324 21.01 -17.14 -11.17
CA ALA A 324 22.23 -16.51 -10.72
C ALA A 324 22.00 -15.68 -9.43
N VAL A 325 20.98 -14.80 -9.43
CA VAL A 325 20.72 -13.93 -8.27
C VAL A 325 20.26 -14.71 -7.05
N LEU A 326 19.55 -15.83 -7.20
CA LEU A 326 19.16 -16.70 -6.07
C LEU A 326 20.36 -17.40 -5.40
N LYS A 327 21.52 -17.45 -6.06
CA LYS A 327 22.78 -17.98 -5.52
C LYS A 327 23.73 -16.88 -5.03
N ALA A 328 23.41 -15.62 -5.28
CA ALA A 328 24.23 -14.50 -4.80
C ALA A 328 24.36 -14.53 -3.28
N THR A 329 25.54 -14.20 -2.78
CA THR A 329 25.91 -14.24 -1.38
C THR A 329 26.04 -12.84 -0.75
N SER A 330 26.02 -11.80 -1.59
CA SER A 330 26.05 -10.40 -1.15
C SER A 330 25.21 -9.50 -2.07
N VAL A 331 24.87 -8.30 -1.58
CA VAL A 331 24.15 -7.27 -2.33
C VAL A 331 24.97 -6.78 -3.53
N GLU A 332 26.29 -6.65 -3.36
CA GLU A 332 27.21 -6.24 -4.45
C GLU A 332 27.26 -7.28 -5.57
N GLU A 333 27.30 -8.56 -5.22
CA GLU A 333 27.23 -9.66 -6.18
C GLU A 333 25.89 -9.64 -6.92
N TYR A 334 24.77 -9.47 -6.20
CA TYR A 334 23.45 -9.31 -6.80
C TYR A 334 23.43 -8.16 -7.83
N GLU A 335 23.90 -6.98 -7.43
CA GLU A 335 23.94 -5.80 -8.30
C GLU A 335 24.73 -6.04 -9.56
N LYS A 336 25.91 -6.66 -9.44
CA LYS A 336 26.78 -7.03 -10.57
C LYS A 336 26.06 -7.98 -11.53
N LEU A 337 25.48 -9.06 -11.00
CA LEU A 337 24.73 -10.05 -11.80
C LEU A 337 23.59 -9.40 -12.60
N VAL A 338 22.82 -8.49 -11.99
CA VAL A 338 21.74 -7.77 -12.66
C VAL A 338 22.31 -6.87 -13.78
N LYS A 339 23.37 -6.10 -13.51
CA LYS A 339 24.00 -5.19 -14.49
C LYS A 339 24.55 -5.94 -15.69
N GLU A 340 25.22 -7.07 -15.48
CA GLU A 340 25.87 -7.89 -16.50
C GLU A 340 24.89 -8.82 -17.27
N SER A 341 23.67 -9.01 -16.77
CA SER A 341 22.67 -9.90 -17.38
C SER A 341 22.25 -9.46 -18.77
N GLN A 342 21.65 -10.38 -19.53
CA GLN A 342 21.12 -10.11 -20.88
C GLN A 342 19.63 -9.74 -20.91
N VAL A 343 19.01 -9.48 -19.77
CA VAL A 343 17.63 -9.02 -19.70
C VAL A 343 17.51 -7.58 -20.23
N SER A 344 16.29 -7.16 -20.56
CA SER A 344 16.06 -5.81 -21.10
C SER A 344 16.51 -4.71 -20.12
N TYR A 345 16.82 -3.54 -20.69
CA TYR A 345 17.23 -2.37 -19.89
C TYR A 345 16.19 -1.99 -18.84
N ASP A 346 14.90 -2.07 -19.18
CA ASP A 346 13.82 -1.70 -18.29
C ASP A 346 13.70 -2.68 -17.12
N VAL A 347 13.87 -3.99 -17.37
CA VAL A 347 13.90 -5.01 -16.30
C VAL A 347 15.09 -4.77 -15.38
N LYS A 348 16.28 -4.46 -15.91
CA LYS A 348 17.45 -4.09 -15.09
C LYS A 348 17.15 -2.89 -14.18
N LYS A 349 16.59 -1.82 -14.74
CA LYS A 349 16.23 -0.62 -13.99
C LYS A 349 15.25 -0.92 -12.88
N ARG A 350 14.23 -1.73 -13.17
CA ARG A 350 13.24 -2.15 -12.18
C ARG A 350 13.85 -3.01 -11.07
N LEU A 351 14.77 -3.92 -11.39
CA LEU A 351 15.49 -4.74 -10.41
C LEU A 351 16.44 -3.93 -9.52
N LEU A 352 17.10 -2.91 -10.07
CA LEU A 352 18.05 -2.06 -9.34
C LEU A 352 17.37 -0.91 -8.58
N GLU A 353 16.08 -0.72 -8.75
CA GLU A 353 15.32 0.40 -8.17
C GLU A 353 15.44 0.47 -6.65
N THR A 354 15.35 -0.64 -5.95
CA THR A 354 15.38 -0.66 -4.48
C THR A 354 16.79 -0.74 -3.88
N LEU A 355 17.84 -0.82 -4.70
CA LEU A 355 19.22 -0.88 -4.22
C LEU A 355 19.79 0.45 -3.72
N LYS A 356 19.16 1.55 -4.06
CA LYS A 356 19.63 2.90 -3.73
C LYS A 356 19.12 3.39 -2.41
#